data_8b43f814618497926f8bb30bf1c6ecc7
#
_entry.id   8b43f814618497926f8bb30bf1c6ecc7
#
_cell.length_a   1.000
_cell.length_b   1.000
_cell.length_c   1.000
_cell.angle_alpha   90.00
_cell.angle_beta   90.00
_cell.angle_gamma   90.00
#
_symmetry.space_group_name_H-M   'P 1'
#
loop_
_entity.id
_entity.type
_entity.pdbx_description
1 polymer ?
#
loop_
_entity_poly.entity_id
_entity_poly.type
_entity_poly.pdbx_seq_one_letter_code
_entity_poly.pdbx_strand_id
1 'polypeptide(L)'
;MAYVGNPIDTQNTFQSLVGKRFNGDGSTTAFTLDVAPSSVLDIEVFVGNVRQDPNSAYTVSGTTLTFTGAPPSGTNNIYVVHQAKSVGTIDVPDDIISGKTLVTLDNSNDHVLIEDATDGELKKA
;
A
#
# COMPACT_ATOMS: atom_id res chain seq x y z
N MET A 1 -10.88 21.83 32.00
CA MET A 1 -9.66 22.43 31.39
C MET A 1 -9.76 22.28 29.87
N ALA A 2 -9.63 23.37 29.15
CA ALA A 2 -9.62 23.30 27.69
C ALA A 2 -8.26 22.75 27.22
N TYR A 3 -8.29 21.75 26.34
CA TYR A 3 -7.11 21.25 25.66
C TYR A 3 -6.63 22.29 24.66
N VAL A 4 -5.37 22.72 24.78
CA VAL A 4 -4.77 23.71 23.88
C VAL A 4 -3.68 22.99 23.07
N GLY A 5 -3.87 22.91 21.77
CA GLY A 5 -2.95 22.26 20.85
C GLY A 5 -3.71 21.50 19.75
N ASN A 6 -2.98 20.84 18.87
CA ASN A 6 -3.61 19.97 17.90
C ASN A 6 -4.30 18.82 18.63
N PRO A 7 -5.59 18.52 18.32
CA PRO A 7 -6.25 17.36 18.87
C PRO A 7 -5.41 16.13 18.54
N ILE A 8 -5.16 15.31 19.55
CA ILE A 8 -4.67 13.95 19.31
C ILE A 8 -5.68 13.33 18.36
N ASP A 9 -5.19 12.78 17.26
CA ASP A 9 -6.07 12.13 16.30
C ASP A 9 -6.89 11.05 17.01
N THR A 10 -8.13 11.39 17.33
CA THR A 10 -9.09 10.48 17.97
C THR A 10 -9.85 9.67 16.93
N GLN A 11 -9.56 9.88 15.65
CA GLN A 11 -10.10 9.08 14.58
C GLN A 11 -9.25 7.80 14.46
N ASN A 12 -9.55 6.84 15.32
CA ASN A 12 -9.19 5.45 15.09
C ASN A 12 -9.86 5.00 13.78
N THR A 13 -9.27 5.40 12.67
CA THR A 13 -9.70 4.91 11.38
C THR A 13 -9.16 3.50 11.23
N PHE A 14 -9.98 2.52 11.61
CA PHE A 14 -9.69 1.15 11.21
C PHE A 14 -9.71 1.09 9.69
N GLN A 15 -8.54 0.94 9.11
CA GLN A 15 -8.48 0.65 7.70
C GLN A 15 -8.81 -0.83 7.52
N SER A 16 -9.95 -1.11 6.90
CA SER A 16 -10.34 -2.48 6.59
C SER A 16 -9.29 -3.18 5.72
N LEU A 17 -9.06 -4.44 6.00
CA LEU A 17 -8.27 -5.29 5.13
C LEU A 17 -8.99 -5.44 3.78
N VAL A 18 -8.22 -5.50 2.71
CA VAL A 18 -8.77 -5.70 1.37
C VAL A 18 -9.09 -7.18 1.19
N GLY A 19 -10.30 -7.48 0.79
CA GLY A 19 -10.75 -8.84 0.46
C GLY A 19 -11.41 -8.88 -0.90
N LYS A 20 -11.25 -9.98 -1.63
CA LYS A 20 -11.87 -10.20 -2.94
C LYS A 20 -12.36 -11.63 -3.08
N ARG A 21 -13.50 -11.78 -3.76
CA ARG A 21 -14.08 -13.09 -4.11
C ARG A 21 -14.06 -13.29 -5.60
N PHE A 22 -13.90 -14.54 -5.99
CA PHE A 22 -13.95 -14.97 -7.38
C PHE A 22 -14.79 -16.23 -7.52
N ASN A 23 -15.24 -16.49 -8.73
CA ASN A 23 -15.91 -17.71 -9.12
C ASN A 23 -14.89 -18.65 -9.77
N GLY A 24 -14.76 -19.84 -9.24
CA GLY A 24 -14.03 -20.90 -9.93
C GLY A 24 -14.85 -21.44 -11.10
N ASP A 25 -14.20 -21.88 -12.15
CA ASP A 25 -14.82 -22.50 -13.33
C ASP A 25 -14.29 -23.90 -13.65
N GLY A 26 -13.35 -24.38 -12.85
CA GLY A 26 -12.68 -25.68 -13.06
C GLY A 26 -11.58 -25.68 -14.13
N SER A 27 -11.28 -24.50 -14.72
CA SER A 27 -10.33 -24.38 -15.83
C SER A 27 -9.34 -23.24 -15.61
N THR A 28 -9.83 -22.09 -15.15
CA THR A 28 -9.02 -20.87 -14.94
C THR A 28 -8.16 -21.01 -13.71
N THR A 29 -6.87 -20.72 -13.87
CA THR A 29 -5.89 -20.73 -12.77
C THR A 29 -5.45 -19.35 -12.34
N ALA A 30 -5.56 -18.33 -13.20
CA ALA A 30 -5.08 -16.97 -12.94
C ALA A 30 -6.24 -16.02 -12.63
N PHE A 31 -6.12 -15.28 -11.52
CA PHE A 31 -7.11 -14.32 -11.03
C PHE A 31 -6.44 -12.99 -10.70
N THR A 32 -7.14 -11.89 -11.00
CA THR A 32 -6.58 -10.53 -10.79
C THR A 32 -7.05 -9.94 -9.47
N LEU A 33 -6.11 -9.68 -8.57
CA LEU A 33 -6.31 -8.97 -7.32
C LEU A 33 -6.47 -7.46 -7.58
N ASP A 34 -7.14 -6.75 -6.66
CA ASP A 34 -7.29 -5.29 -6.76
C ASP A 34 -6.03 -4.55 -6.28
N VAL A 35 -5.26 -5.18 -5.39
CA VAL A 35 -4.01 -4.64 -4.83
C VAL A 35 -2.94 -5.72 -4.91
N ALA A 36 -1.74 -5.34 -5.36
CA ALA A 36 -0.59 -6.23 -5.35
C ALA A 36 -0.10 -6.44 -3.91
N PRO A 37 -0.04 -7.69 -3.40
CA PRO A 37 0.63 -7.95 -2.14
C PRO A 37 2.15 -7.83 -2.30
N SER A 38 2.86 -7.49 -1.23
CA SER A 38 4.34 -7.43 -1.26
C SER A 38 4.97 -8.83 -1.29
N SER A 39 4.25 -9.81 -0.78
CA SER A 39 4.66 -11.20 -0.74
C SER A 39 3.44 -12.12 -0.87
N VAL A 40 3.64 -13.34 -1.33
CA VAL A 40 2.62 -14.39 -1.32
C VAL A 40 2.11 -14.71 0.10
N LEU A 41 2.91 -14.39 1.12
CA LEU A 41 2.58 -14.58 2.54
C LEU A 41 1.70 -13.47 3.11
N ASP A 42 1.53 -12.34 2.39
CA ASP A 42 0.72 -11.20 2.84
C ASP A 42 -0.76 -11.38 2.52
N ILE A 43 -1.13 -12.48 1.90
CA ILE A 43 -2.51 -12.82 1.60
C ILE A 43 -2.87 -14.22 2.12
N GLU A 44 -4.13 -14.38 2.50
CA GLU A 44 -4.74 -15.68 2.72
C GLU A 44 -5.71 -16.00 1.58
N VAL A 45 -5.59 -17.18 1.05
CA VAL A 45 -6.41 -17.67 -0.07
C VAL A 45 -7.19 -18.90 0.39
N PHE A 46 -8.49 -18.86 0.15
CA PHE A 46 -9.42 -19.95 0.45
C PHE A 46 -10.11 -20.40 -0.81
N VAL A 47 -10.25 -21.69 -0.98
CA VAL A 47 -11.06 -22.32 -2.04
C VAL A 47 -12.05 -23.26 -1.37
N GLY A 48 -13.35 -23.02 -1.56
CA GLY A 48 -14.40 -23.79 -0.89
C GLY A 48 -14.26 -23.78 0.64
N ASN A 49 -13.86 -22.65 1.25
CA ASN A 49 -13.56 -22.48 2.66
C ASN A 49 -12.33 -23.24 3.19
N VAL A 50 -11.53 -23.82 2.31
CA VAL A 50 -10.27 -24.47 2.67
C VAL A 50 -9.11 -23.54 2.34
N ARG A 51 -8.28 -23.26 3.34
CA ARG A 51 -7.07 -22.43 3.19
C ARG A 51 -6.08 -23.12 2.26
N GLN A 52 -5.54 -22.36 1.34
CA GLN A 52 -4.54 -22.81 0.39
C GLN A 52 -3.14 -22.49 0.89
N ASP A 53 -2.19 -23.37 0.62
CA ASP A 53 -0.80 -23.21 1.05
C ASP A 53 -0.04 -22.30 0.09
N PRO A 54 0.54 -21.17 0.60
CA PRO A 54 1.32 -20.26 -0.24
C PRO A 54 2.56 -20.94 -0.82
N ASN A 55 2.92 -20.58 -2.05
CA ASN A 55 4.01 -21.15 -2.86
C ASN A 55 3.78 -22.60 -3.33
N SER A 56 2.93 -23.35 -2.68
CA SER A 56 2.60 -24.74 -3.03
C SER A 56 1.31 -24.81 -3.87
N ALA A 57 0.21 -24.26 -3.35
CA ALA A 57 -1.07 -24.27 -4.02
C ALA A 57 -1.28 -23.05 -4.94
N TYR A 58 -0.61 -21.95 -4.66
CA TYR A 58 -0.70 -20.73 -5.47
C TYR A 58 0.58 -19.88 -5.37
N THR A 59 0.77 -19.02 -6.35
CA THR A 59 1.82 -17.99 -6.41
C THR A 59 1.20 -16.64 -6.73
N VAL A 60 1.92 -15.55 -6.46
CA VAL A 60 1.50 -14.18 -6.81
C VAL A 60 2.64 -13.44 -7.51
N SER A 61 2.29 -12.74 -8.58
CA SER A 61 3.19 -11.84 -9.29
C SER A 61 2.44 -10.54 -9.61
N GLY A 62 2.84 -9.43 -8.99
CA GLY A 62 2.09 -8.19 -9.05
C GLY A 62 0.67 -8.39 -8.52
N THR A 63 -0.34 -8.10 -9.32
CA THR A 63 -1.75 -8.34 -8.99
C THR A 63 -2.27 -9.71 -9.45
N THR A 64 -1.44 -10.53 -10.08
CA THR A 64 -1.88 -11.84 -10.60
C THR A 64 -1.64 -12.94 -9.59
N LEU A 65 -2.73 -13.51 -9.08
CA LEU A 65 -2.77 -14.73 -8.28
C LEU A 65 -2.89 -15.92 -9.24
N THR A 66 -1.98 -16.87 -9.17
CA THR A 66 -2.00 -18.06 -10.03
C THR A 66 -2.02 -19.34 -9.18
N PHE A 67 -3.08 -20.13 -9.34
CA PHE A 67 -3.16 -21.44 -8.70
C PHE A 67 -2.37 -22.49 -9.47
N THR A 68 -1.79 -23.43 -8.75
CA THR A 68 -1.11 -24.60 -9.34
C THR A 68 -2.08 -25.53 -10.07
N GLY A 69 -3.31 -25.64 -9.57
CA GLY A 69 -4.42 -26.37 -10.20
C GLY A 69 -5.68 -25.51 -10.23
N ALA A 70 -6.48 -25.63 -11.29
CA ALA A 70 -7.71 -24.83 -11.42
C ALA A 70 -8.69 -25.09 -10.27
N PRO A 71 -9.15 -24.05 -9.56
CA PRO A 71 -10.19 -24.20 -8.54
C PRO A 71 -11.48 -24.76 -9.13
N PRO A 72 -12.22 -25.59 -8.38
CA PRO A 72 -13.47 -26.18 -8.85
C PRO A 72 -14.51 -25.12 -9.19
N SER A 73 -15.43 -25.46 -10.07
CA SER A 73 -16.56 -24.58 -10.42
C SER A 73 -17.41 -24.26 -9.19
N GLY A 74 -17.74 -22.98 -9.02
CA GLY A 74 -18.58 -22.51 -7.92
C GLY A 74 -18.70 -20.99 -7.89
N THR A 75 -19.77 -20.50 -7.27
CA THR A 75 -20.02 -19.07 -7.10
C THR A 75 -19.38 -18.57 -5.81
N ASN A 76 -18.54 -17.52 -5.90
CA ASN A 76 -17.84 -16.94 -4.77
C ASN A 76 -17.05 -17.95 -3.92
N ASN A 77 -16.64 -19.05 -4.54
CA ASN A 77 -15.97 -20.15 -3.85
C ASN A 77 -14.46 -19.92 -3.66
N ILE A 78 -13.90 -18.88 -4.27
CA ILE A 78 -12.53 -18.43 -4.04
C ILE A 78 -12.60 -17.13 -3.25
N TYR A 79 -11.83 -17.05 -2.16
CA TYR A 79 -11.79 -15.87 -1.31
C TYR A 79 -10.35 -15.52 -0.94
N VAL A 80 -9.99 -14.29 -1.16
CA VAL A 80 -8.64 -13.76 -0.86
C VAL A 80 -8.75 -12.62 0.13
N VAL A 81 -7.94 -12.64 1.16
CA VAL A 81 -7.82 -11.55 2.15
C VAL A 81 -6.37 -11.10 2.23
N HIS A 82 -6.13 -9.81 2.11
CA HIS A 82 -4.82 -9.22 2.40
C HIS A 82 -4.68 -9.07 3.92
N GLN A 83 -3.65 -9.67 4.50
CA GLN A 83 -3.37 -9.59 5.94
C GLN A 83 -2.58 -8.35 6.33
N ALA A 84 -1.82 -7.80 5.38
CA ALA A 84 -1.03 -6.60 5.59
C ALA A 84 -1.45 -5.53 4.59
N LYS A 85 -1.42 -4.27 5.02
CA LYS A 85 -1.46 -3.13 4.11
C LYS A 85 -0.04 -2.77 3.71
N SER A 86 0.18 -2.65 2.41
CA SER A 86 1.36 -1.98 1.89
C SER A 86 1.34 -0.53 2.40
N VAL A 87 2.34 -0.17 3.17
CA VAL A 87 2.61 1.23 3.45
C VAL A 87 3.30 1.75 2.19
N GLY A 88 2.57 2.51 1.38
CA GLY A 88 3.16 3.16 0.21
C GLY A 88 4.33 4.05 0.65
N THR A 89 5.41 4.03 -0.10
CA THR A 89 6.43 5.08 -0.01
C THR A 89 5.74 6.41 -0.27
N ILE A 90 6.01 7.40 0.59
CA ILE A 90 5.61 8.77 0.29
C ILE A 90 6.44 9.18 -0.92
N ASP A 91 5.81 9.14 -2.09
CA ASP A 91 6.38 9.74 -3.28
C ASP A 91 6.20 11.25 -3.14
N VAL A 92 7.30 11.93 -2.80
CA VAL A 92 7.31 13.39 -2.77
C VAL A 92 7.49 13.84 -4.21
N PRO A 93 6.49 14.47 -4.83
CA PRO A 93 6.63 14.93 -6.21
C PRO A 93 7.82 15.85 -6.35
N ASP A 94 8.59 15.69 -7.42
CA ASP A 94 9.74 16.56 -7.72
C ASP A 94 9.36 18.04 -7.83
N ASP A 95 8.08 18.33 -8.04
CA ASP A 95 7.54 19.68 -8.16
C ASP A 95 6.88 20.22 -6.89
N ILE A 96 7.07 19.56 -5.74
CA ILE A 96 6.46 19.99 -4.46
C ILE A 96 6.77 21.46 -4.13
N ILE A 97 7.89 21.96 -4.58
CA ILE A 97 8.33 23.34 -4.39
C ILE A 97 7.89 24.21 -5.56
N SER A 98 7.92 23.70 -6.80
CA SER A 98 7.58 24.48 -8.01
C SER A 98 6.12 24.91 -8.07
N GLY A 99 5.21 24.12 -7.47
CA GLY A 99 3.79 24.45 -7.36
C GLY A 99 3.45 25.47 -6.26
N LYS A 100 4.44 25.97 -5.52
CA LYS A 100 4.22 26.96 -4.45
C LYS A 100 4.38 28.39 -4.96
N THR A 101 3.59 29.29 -4.40
CA THR A 101 3.72 30.73 -4.69
C THR A 101 5.09 31.22 -4.24
N LEU A 102 5.81 31.91 -5.12
CA LEU A 102 7.05 32.55 -4.74
C LEU A 102 6.77 33.60 -3.67
N VAL A 103 7.43 33.45 -2.53
CA VAL A 103 7.41 34.41 -1.43
C VAL A 103 8.73 35.17 -1.45
N THR A 104 8.65 36.49 -1.32
CA THR A 104 9.84 37.30 -1.13
C THR A 104 10.41 36.99 0.26
N LEU A 105 11.63 36.50 0.31
CA LEU A 105 12.29 36.20 1.57
C LEU A 105 12.61 37.49 2.32
N ASP A 106 12.23 37.56 3.59
CA ASP A 106 12.67 38.61 4.51
C ASP A 106 14.04 38.20 5.07
N ASN A 107 15.06 38.89 4.62
CA ASN A 107 16.46 38.62 5.02
C ASN A 107 16.73 38.70 6.54
N SER A 108 15.76 39.25 7.29
CA SER A 108 15.88 39.38 8.74
C SER A 108 15.28 38.20 9.50
N ASN A 109 14.25 37.57 8.97
CA ASN A 109 13.43 36.57 9.67
C ASN A 109 13.35 35.22 9.00
N ASP A 110 13.55 35.16 7.70
CA ASP A 110 13.45 33.92 6.95
C ASP A 110 14.80 33.22 6.84
N HIS A 111 14.81 31.93 7.06
CA HIS A 111 16.00 31.09 6.94
C HIS A 111 15.77 29.98 5.93
N VAL A 112 16.68 29.82 5.01
CA VAL A 112 16.68 28.73 4.05
C VAL A 112 17.79 27.75 4.43
N LEU A 113 17.43 26.47 4.55
CA LEU A 113 18.41 25.39 4.67
C LEU A 113 18.78 24.92 3.28
N ILE A 114 20.04 24.92 2.97
CA ILE A 114 20.59 24.39 1.73
C ILE A 114 21.63 23.31 2.05
N GLU A 115 21.64 22.26 1.25
CA GLU A 115 22.72 21.29 1.28
C GLU A 115 23.88 21.80 0.42
N ASP A 116 25.07 21.87 1.01
CA ASP A 116 26.26 22.17 0.26
C ASP A 116 26.75 20.92 -0.48
N ALA A 117 26.69 20.96 -1.79
CA ALA A 117 27.11 19.83 -2.63
C ALA A 117 28.60 19.47 -2.49
N THR A 118 29.39 20.33 -1.83
CA THR A 118 30.82 20.09 -1.62
C THR A 118 31.10 19.17 -0.44
N ASP A 119 30.33 19.32 0.65
CA ASP A 119 30.53 18.56 1.89
C ASP A 119 29.31 17.80 2.37
N GLY A 120 28.16 17.97 1.71
CA GLY A 120 26.90 17.31 2.08
C GLY A 120 26.27 17.78 3.38
N GLU A 121 26.75 18.89 3.96
CA GLU A 121 26.21 19.45 5.18
C GLU A 121 25.09 20.46 4.91
N LEU A 122 24.07 20.46 5.76
CA LEU A 122 23.02 21.47 5.73
C LEU A 122 23.53 22.78 6.30
N LYS A 123 23.45 23.84 5.52
CA LYS A 123 23.87 25.18 5.92
C LYS A 123 22.70 26.16 5.89
N LYS A 124 22.76 27.12 6.80
CA LYS A 124 21.85 28.24 6.81
C LYS A 124 22.31 29.26 5.76
N ALA A 125 21.45 29.55 4.83
CA ALA A 125 21.65 30.62 3.88
C ALA A 125 21.27 31.98 4.49
#